data_7fc1853faa2a90adcf0538c4574b0298
#
_entry.id   7fc1853faa2a90adcf0538c4574b0298
#
_cell.length_a   1.000
_cell.length_b   1.000
_cell.length_c   1.000
_cell.angle_alpha   90.00
_cell.angle_beta   90.00
_cell.angle_gamma   90.00
#
_symmetry.space_group_name_H-M   'P 1'
#
loop_
_entity.id
_entity.type
_entity.pdbx_description
1 polymer ?
#
loop_
_entity_poly.entity_id
_entity_poly.type
_entity_poly.pdbx_seq_one_letter_code
_entity_poly.pdbx_strand_id
1 'polypeptide(L)'
;MKIDQLGLGWRAHLLACGFGGEIAERADCIVVRSPSNPTYYWGNCLVLPAAPQDADLAHWLRRFDDEITSRQPESKHLAFGVDVAQLPGPLPSWRAAGIDEFDAMAVL
;
A
#
# COMPACT_ATOMS: atom_id res chain seq x y z
N MET A 1 -6.63 -11.06 2.68
CA MET A 1 -7.24 -9.75 2.99
C MET A 1 -8.26 -9.40 1.92
N LYS A 2 -9.42 -8.92 2.29
CA LYS A 2 -10.51 -8.61 1.37
C LYS A 2 -10.79 -7.13 1.33
N ILE A 3 -11.16 -6.62 0.15
CA ILE A 3 -11.49 -5.19 -0.03
C ILE A 3 -12.66 -4.77 0.85
N ASP A 4 -13.65 -5.63 1.04
CA ASP A 4 -14.82 -5.32 1.83
C ASP A 4 -14.54 -5.17 3.35
N GLN A 5 -13.35 -5.54 3.80
CA GLN A 5 -12.88 -5.32 5.17
C GLN A 5 -12.39 -3.88 5.41
N LEU A 6 -12.21 -3.12 4.33
CA LEU A 6 -11.71 -1.75 4.39
C LEU A 6 -12.84 -0.76 4.59
N GLY A 7 -12.51 0.42 5.12
CA GLY A 7 -13.43 1.53 5.23
C GLY A 7 -13.75 2.18 3.88
N LEU A 8 -14.70 3.11 3.89
CA LEU A 8 -15.22 3.73 2.67
C LEU A 8 -14.15 4.48 1.89
N GLY A 9 -13.22 5.17 2.58
CA GLY A 9 -12.16 5.92 1.92
C GLY A 9 -11.29 5.02 1.06
N TRP A 10 -10.81 3.91 1.62
CA TRP A 10 -10.00 2.96 0.87
C TRP A 10 -10.78 2.25 -0.23
N ARG A 11 -12.02 1.86 0.04
CA ARG A 11 -12.84 1.20 -0.99
C ARG A 11 -13.10 2.11 -2.17
N ALA A 12 -13.35 3.40 -1.94
CA ALA A 12 -13.52 4.38 -3.01
C ALA A 12 -12.23 4.57 -3.82
N HIS A 13 -11.10 4.65 -3.15
CA HIS A 13 -9.80 4.75 -3.81
C HIS A 13 -9.51 3.53 -4.69
N LEU A 14 -9.75 2.33 -4.17
CA LEU A 14 -9.51 1.09 -4.90
C LEU A 14 -10.44 0.96 -6.09
N LEU A 15 -11.69 1.39 -5.97
CA LEU A 15 -12.62 1.39 -7.08
C LEU A 15 -12.11 2.29 -8.21
N ALA A 16 -11.61 3.48 -7.88
CA ALA A 16 -11.04 4.39 -8.86
C ALA A 16 -9.80 3.79 -9.54
N CYS A 17 -8.92 3.18 -8.77
CA CYS A 17 -7.71 2.52 -9.32
C CYS A 17 -8.05 1.34 -10.22
N GLY A 18 -9.14 0.63 -9.95
CA GLY A 18 -9.56 -0.53 -10.72
C GLY A 18 -9.99 -0.21 -12.15
N PHE A 19 -10.32 1.02 -12.45
CA PHE A 19 -10.74 1.40 -13.80
C PHE A 19 -9.62 1.33 -14.83
N GLY A 20 -8.38 1.54 -14.44
CA GLY A 20 -7.26 1.49 -15.37
C GLY A 20 -6.11 0.62 -14.88
N GLY A 21 -6.32 -0.10 -13.79
CA GLY A 21 -5.29 -0.86 -13.14
C GLY A 21 -5.74 -2.23 -12.70
N GLU A 22 -4.93 -2.83 -11.85
CA GLU A 22 -5.15 -4.17 -11.31
C GLU A 22 -5.22 -4.09 -9.80
N ILE A 23 -6.19 -4.81 -9.22
CA ILE A 23 -6.31 -4.95 -7.77
C ILE A 23 -6.37 -6.43 -7.46
N ALA A 24 -5.45 -6.89 -6.60
CA ALA A 24 -5.36 -8.29 -6.21
C ALA A 24 -5.47 -8.43 -4.70
N GLU A 25 -6.41 -9.26 -4.27
CA GLU A 25 -6.54 -9.63 -2.86
C GLU A 25 -5.60 -10.79 -2.56
N ARG A 26 -4.60 -10.54 -1.70
CA ARG A 26 -3.69 -11.58 -1.21
C ARG A 26 -4.08 -11.97 0.21
N ALA A 27 -3.50 -13.06 0.70
CA ALA A 27 -3.76 -13.49 2.07
C ALA A 27 -3.31 -12.45 3.11
N ASP A 28 -2.23 -11.75 2.82
CA ASP A 28 -1.57 -10.83 3.75
C ASP A 28 -1.71 -9.34 3.42
N CYS A 29 -2.24 -9.01 2.23
CA CYS A 29 -2.38 -7.61 1.82
C CYS A 29 -3.27 -7.49 0.60
N ILE A 30 -3.55 -6.24 0.19
CA ILE A 30 -4.14 -5.94 -1.10
C ILE A 30 -3.07 -5.27 -1.95
N VAL A 31 -2.90 -5.74 -3.18
CA VAL A 31 -1.93 -5.21 -4.13
C VAL A 31 -2.65 -4.32 -5.13
N VAL A 32 -2.16 -3.09 -5.29
CA VAL A 32 -2.69 -2.15 -6.29
C VAL A 32 -1.58 -1.90 -7.29
N ARG A 33 -1.86 -2.16 -8.57
CA ARG A 33 -0.92 -1.90 -9.66
C ARG A 33 -1.60 -1.12 -10.77
N SER A 34 -0.88 -0.19 -11.36
CA SER A 34 -1.34 0.58 -12.52
C SER A 34 -0.29 0.50 -13.61
N PRO A 35 -0.31 -0.58 -14.45
CA PRO A 35 0.71 -0.76 -15.49
C PRO A 35 0.79 0.38 -16.49
N SER A 36 -0.33 1.04 -16.76
CA SER A 36 -0.38 2.19 -17.67
C SER A 36 0.08 3.49 -17.03
N ASN A 37 0.25 3.52 -15.70
CA ASN A 37 0.71 4.70 -14.96
C ASN A 37 1.58 4.26 -13.77
N PRO A 38 2.74 3.64 -14.03
CA PRO A 38 3.55 3.00 -13.00
C PRO A 38 4.20 3.98 -12.01
N THR A 39 4.23 5.27 -12.32
CA THR A 39 4.79 6.28 -11.42
C THR A 39 3.76 6.94 -10.53
N TYR A 40 2.49 6.63 -10.71
CA TYR A 40 1.43 7.14 -9.82
C TYR A 40 1.55 6.47 -8.45
N TYR A 41 1.85 7.28 -7.43
CA TYR A 41 2.21 6.79 -6.10
C TYR A 41 1.14 5.87 -5.50
N TRP A 42 -0.08 6.37 -5.36
CA TRP A 42 -1.16 5.61 -4.73
C TRP A 42 -1.90 4.65 -5.67
N GLY A 43 -1.54 4.64 -6.93
CA GLY A 43 -2.00 3.63 -7.89
C GLY A 43 -1.09 2.41 -7.96
N ASN A 44 0.02 2.40 -7.23
CA ASN A 44 0.99 1.31 -7.18
C ASN A 44 1.46 1.15 -5.74
N CYS A 45 0.68 0.46 -4.93
CA CYS A 45 0.91 0.37 -3.49
C CYS A 45 0.47 -0.97 -2.93
N LEU A 46 0.87 -1.24 -1.70
CA LEU A 46 0.32 -2.33 -0.90
C LEU A 46 -0.56 -1.75 0.20
N VAL A 47 -1.74 -2.31 0.38
CA VAL A 47 -2.61 -1.98 1.51
C VAL A 47 -2.45 -3.06 2.56
N LEU A 48 -1.97 -2.66 3.73
CA LEU A 48 -1.65 -3.58 4.81
C LEU A 48 -2.89 -3.93 5.64
N PRO A 49 -2.93 -5.12 6.24
CA PRO A 49 -4.09 -5.56 7.03
C PRO A 49 -4.23 -4.82 8.37
N ALA A 50 -3.11 -4.26 8.87
CA ALA A 50 -3.07 -3.54 10.14
C ALA A 50 -1.86 -2.63 10.13
N ALA A 51 -1.81 -1.67 11.05
CA ALA A 51 -0.64 -0.82 11.22
C ALA A 51 0.59 -1.69 11.51
N PRO A 52 1.67 -1.52 10.73
CA PRO A 52 2.87 -2.35 10.91
C PRO A 52 3.67 -1.88 12.13
N GLN A 53 4.53 -2.76 12.61
CA GLN A 53 5.56 -2.41 13.58
C GLN A 53 6.85 -2.03 12.84
N ASP A 54 7.73 -1.30 13.52
CA ASP A 54 8.98 -0.87 12.90
C ASP A 54 9.82 -2.07 12.41
N ALA A 55 9.81 -3.17 13.17
CA ALA A 55 10.54 -4.38 12.83
C ALA A 55 9.99 -5.13 11.61
N ASP A 56 8.81 -4.78 11.13
CA ASP A 56 8.17 -5.46 9.98
C ASP A 56 8.70 -4.97 8.63
N LEU A 57 9.57 -3.95 8.63
CA LEU A 57 10.02 -3.30 7.40
C LEU A 57 10.59 -4.27 6.37
N ALA A 58 11.51 -5.16 6.79
CA ALA A 58 12.17 -6.08 5.85
C ALA A 58 11.16 -7.00 5.14
N HIS A 59 10.14 -7.47 5.86
CA HIS A 59 9.08 -8.28 5.29
C HIS A 59 8.31 -7.52 4.21
N TRP A 60 7.90 -6.28 4.51
CA TRP A 60 7.08 -5.50 3.58
C TRP A 60 7.88 -4.94 2.40
N LEU A 61 9.16 -4.65 2.56
CA LEU A 61 10.02 -4.29 1.44
C LEU A 61 10.12 -5.45 0.44
N ARG A 62 10.27 -6.67 0.93
CA ARG A 62 10.31 -7.86 0.09
C ARG A 62 8.98 -8.08 -0.63
N ARG A 63 7.87 -7.92 0.09
CA ARG A 63 6.55 -8.06 -0.50
C ARG A 63 6.30 -7.00 -1.59
N PHE A 64 6.72 -5.76 -1.35
CA PHE A 64 6.59 -4.70 -2.34
C PHE A 64 7.41 -5.01 -3.61
N ASP A 65 8.63 -5.50 -3.43
CA ASP A 65 9.47 -5.90 -4.56
C ASP A 65 8.82 -7.02 -5.36
N ASP A 66 8.34 -8.07 -4.69
CA ASP A 66 7.72 -9.21 -5.35
C ASP A 66 6.46 -8.83 -6.12
N GLU A 67 5.64 -7.97 -5.57
CA GLU A 67 4.32 -7.68 -6.11
C GLU A 67 4.31 -6.48 -7.06
N ILE A 68 5.18 -5.51 -6.87
CA ILE A 68 5.17 -4.27 -7.64
C ILE A 68 6.47 -4.04 -8.40
N THR A 69 7.58 -3.85 -7.71
CA THR A 69 8.83 -3.41 -8.35
C THR A 69 9.36 -4.39 -9.38
N SER A 70 9.33 -5.69 -9.08
CA SER A 70 9.83 -6.71 -10.01
C SER A 70 8.97 -6.83 -11.26
N ARG A 71 7.69 -6.46 -11.18
CA ARG A 71 6.75 -6.50 -12.29
C ARG A 71 6.64 -5.17 -13.03
N GLN A 72 6.96 -4.08 -12.36
CA GLN A 72 6.92 -2.72 -12.88
C GLN A 72 8.16 -1.96 -12.42
N PRO A 73 9.34 -2.14 -13.09
CA PRO A 73 10.56 -1.47 -12.65
C PRO A 73 10.49 0.06 -12.65
N GLU A 74 9.54 0.64 -13.38
CA GLU A 74 9.31 2.08 -13.39
C GLU A 74 8.71 2.59 -12.09
N SER A 75 8.11 1.72 -11.29
CA SER A 75 7.57 2.06 -9.97
C SER A 75 8.71 2.08 -8.96
N LYS A 76 9.42 3.20 -8.88
CA LYS A 76 10.63 3.36 -8.05
C LYS A 76 10.34 3.88 -6.65
N HIS A 77 9.08 4.17 -6.35
CA HIS A 77 8.64 4.62 -5.04
C HIS A 77 8.25 3.42 -4.16
N LEU A 78 8.06 3.69 -2.88
CA LEU A 78 7.52 2.73 -1.91
C LEU A 78 6.26 3.33 -1.30
N ALA A 79 5.12 2.71 -1.54
CA ALA A 79 3.82 3.19 -1.09
C ALA A 79 3.10 2.11 -0.31
N PHE A 80 2.78 2.40 0.94
CA PHE A 80 2.04 1.51 1.83
C PHE A 80 0.87 2.26 2.43
N GLY A 81 -0.28 1.63 2.44
CA GLY A 81 -1.47 2.19 3.04
C GLY A 81 -1.99 1.29 4.16
N VAL A 82 -2.69 1.88 5.10
CA VAL A 82 -3.34 1.14 6.18
C VAL A 82 -4.63 1.85 6.55
N ASP A 83 -5.68 1.07 6.80
CA ASP A 83 -7.01 1.61 7.09
C ASP A 83 -7.17 1.89 8.59
N VAL A 84 -6.45 2.92 9.06
CA VAL A 84 -6.56 3.39 10.45
C VAL A 84 -6.62 4.92 10.44
N ALA A 85 -7.22 5.51 11.50
CA ALA A 85 -7.33 6.97 11.59
C ALA A 85 -5.96 7.62 11.81
N GLN A 86 -5.07 6.95 12.54
CA GLN A 86 -3.69 7.41 12.75
C GLN A 86 -2.83 6.22 13.13
N LEU A 87 -1.53 6.32 12.87
CA LEU A 87 -0.59 5.28 13.26
C LEU A 87 -0.40 5.28 14.77
N PRO A 88 -0.30 4.09 15.40
CA PRO A 88 -0.18 3.97 16.85
C PRO A 88 1.18 4.40 17.41
N GLY A 89 2.20 4.55 16.56
CA GLY A 89 3.54 4.94 17.00
C GLY A 89 4.47 5.26 15.85
N PRO A 90 5.68 5.73 16.15
CA PRO A 90 6.66 6.08 15.12
C PRO A 90 7.23 4.83 14.44
N LEU A 91 7.65 5.02 13.20
CA LEU A 91 8.27 3.99 12.37
C LEU A 91 9.61 4.51 11.84
N PRO A 92 10.64 4.64 12.71
CA PRO A 92 11.90 5.27 12.31
C PRO A 92 12.66 4.51 11.22
N SER A 93 12.62 3.18 11.23
CA SER A 93 13.26 2.38 10.18
C SER A 93 12.58 2.56 8.83
N TRP A 94 11.26 2.68 8.82
CA TRP A 94 10.49 2.94 7.61
C TRP A 94 10.82 4.31 7.04
N ARG A 95 10.91 5.32 7.91
CA ARG A 95 11.29 6.65 7.48
C ARG A 95 12.70 6.68 6.91
N ALA A 96 13.64 5.99 7.54
CA ALA A 96 15.02 5.89 7.05
C ALA A 96 15.11 5.21 5.69
N ALA A 97 14.16 4.34 5.35
CA ALA A 97 14.07 3.70 4.05
C ALA A 97 13.39 4.56 2.99
N GLY A 98 12.99 5.79 3.33
CA GLY A 98 12.32 6.71 2.41
C GLY A 98 10.80 6.66 2.47
N ILE A 99 10.23 5.91 3.42
CA ILE A 99 8.78 5.82 3.62
C ILE A 99 8.42 6.77 4.76
N ASP A 100 8.33 8.05 4.45
CA ASP A 100 8.05 9.10 5.44
C ASP A 100 6.56 9.46 5.50
N GLU A 101 5.76 8.95 4.55
CA GLU A 101 4.31 9.12 4.56
C GLU A 101 3.64 7.76 4.49
N PHE A 102 2.74 7.53 5.43
CA PHE A 102 1.82 6.41 5.41
C PHE A 102 0.43 6.96 5.17
N ASP A 103 -0.24 6.48 4.14
CA ASP A 103 -1.62 6.88 3.92
C ASP A 103 -2.53 6.14 4.90
N ALA A 104 -2.84 6.82 5.98
CA ALA A 104 -3.81 6.36 6.96
C ALA A 104 -5.15 7.01 6.61
N MET A 105 -5.98 6.28 5.88
CA MET A 105 -7.21 6.82 5.33
C MET A 105 -8.37 6.54 6.28
N ALA A 106 -8.77 7.58 7.02
CA ALA A 106 -9.89 7.48 7.94
C ALA A 106 -11.21 7.40 7.19
N VAL A 107 -12.16 6.68 7.76
CA VAL A 107 -13.55 6.69 7.29
C VAL A 107 -14.20 7.96 7.77
N LEU A 108 -14.73 8.74 6.85
CA LEU A 108 -15.47 9.97 7.16
C LEU A 108 -16.96 9.72 7.15
#